data_9f6f72ab4ecfe5f1e0efcdaf3232f40d
#
_entry.id   9f6f72ab4ecfe5f1e0efcdaf3232f40d
#
_cell.length_a   1.000
_cell.length_b   1.000
_cell.length_c   1.000
_cell.angle_alpha   90.00
_cell.angle_beta   90.00
_cell.angle_gamma   90.00
#
_symmetry.space_group_name_H-M   'P 1'
#
loop_
_entity.id
_entity.type
_entity.pdbx_description
1 polymer ?
#
loop_
_entity_poly.entity_id
_entity_poly.type
_entity_poly.pdbx_seq_one_letter_code
_entity_poly.pdbx_strand_id
1 'polypeptide(L)'
;LEELESSYLQATIAVGIAAGCLVAGFVSGKKIEYGLIPLGALGMVVFSCLMSLEDPPKVWAYANIGGLGFFGGFYLIPILAMIQQRPDKKDKGTVVAASSMLTFVGIFLSALIYYLLTSSDFLGLSEPQTFLAIGVLTLLGTGYIIYLLPDSLVRLVGFFVTRTIYRIKVVGRDNIPERGGALFVCNHLSFIDVLLLQASTDRPIRFIMYAGYMKQKVMGTFARIMRCIPISSESRPRDLIKSLKVASQAIRDGEV
;
A
#
# COMPACT_ATOMS: atom_id res chain seq x y z
N LEU A 1 -16.74 21.81 29.47
CA LEU A 1 -15.34 21.32 29.41
C LEU A 1 -15.25 20.11 28.46
N GLU A 2 -16.18 19.15 28.52
CA GLU A 2 -16.19 17.95 27.65
C GLU A 2 -16.32 18.29 26.16
N GLU A 3 -17.16 19.27 25.78
CA GLU A 3 -17.30 19.70 24.38
C GLU A 3 -16.00 20.32 23.84
N LEU A 4 -15.27 21.06 24.67
CA LEU A 4 -13.98 21.62 24.31
C LEU A 4 -12.91 20.54 24.13
N GLU A 5 -12.88 19.53 25.01
CA GLU A 5 -11.94 18.42 24.89
C GLU A 5 -12.21 17.60 23.63
N SER A 6 -13.48 17.31 23.30
CA SER A 6 -13.81 16.61 22.04
C SER A 6 -13.41 17.39 20.80
N SER A 7 -13.56 18.73 20.83
CA SER A 7 -13.12 19.60 19.74
C SER A 7 -11.59 19.59 19.55
N TYR A 8 -10.81 19.55 20.64
CA TYR A 8 -9.35 19.43 20.56
C TYR A 8 -8.91 18.06 20.01
N LEU A 9 -9.59 16.97 20.37
CA LEU A 9 -9.31 15.65 19.82
C LEU A 9 -9.59 15.61 18.30
N GLN A 10 -10.71 16.21 17.86
CA GLN A 10 -11.03 16.32 16.42
C GLN A 10 -10.00 17.19 15.68
N ALA A 11 -9.56 18.29 16.26
CA ALA A 11 -8.50 19.12 15.69
C ALA A 11 -7.18 18.33 15.58
N THR A 12 -6.84 17.55 16.61
CA THR A 12 -5.60 16.77 16.65
C THR A 12 -5.56 15.71 15.54
N ILE A 13 -6.66 14.98 15.33
CA ILE A 13 -6.71 13.99 14.23
C ILE A 13 -6.61 14.68 12.87
N ALA A 14 -7.28 15.84 12.69
CA ALA A 14 -7.22 16.61 11.45
C ALA A 14 -5.79 17.10 11.15
N VAL A 15 -5.09 17.62 12.14
CA VAL A 15 -3.68 18.03 12.04
C VAL A 15 -2.80 16.82 11.73
N GLY A 16 -3.04 15.69 12.39
CA GLY A 16 -2.36 14.43 12.11
C GLY A 16 -2.52 14.01 10.65
N ILE A 17 -3.76 13.98 10.14
CA ILE A 17 -4.05 13.63 8.74
C ILE A 17 -3.33 14.60 7.79
N ALA A 18 -3.42 15.91 8.03
CA ALA A 18 -2.76 16.91 7.21
C ALA A 18 -1.25 16.72 7.16
N ALA A 19 -0.60 16.51 8.32
CA ALA A 19 0.83 16.22 8.42
C ALA A 19 1.19 14.93 7.68
N GLY A 20 0.41 13.86 7.89
CA GLY A 20 0.59 12.58 7.20
C GLY A 20 0.48 12.71 5.69
N CYS A 21 -0.53 13.43 5.19
CA CYS A 21 -0.70 13.70 3.76
C CYS A 21 0.49 14.48 3.18
N LEU A 22 0.97 15.52 3.86
CA LEU A 22 2.13 16.30 3.42
C LEU A 22 3.39 15.44 3.34
N VAL A 23 3.67 14.67 4.39
CA VAL A 23 4.84 13.78 4.42
C VAL A 23 4.72 12.67 3.37
N ALA A 24 3.54 12.04 3.22
CA ALA A 24 3.30 11.04 2.19
C ALA A 24 3.49 11.60 0.78
N GLY A 25 3.00 12.82 0.52
CA GLY A 25 3.21 13.52 -0.74
C GLY A 25 4.68 13.82 -1.01
N PHE A 26 5.39 14.34 -0.01
CA PHE A 26 6.82 14.63 -0.12
C PHE A 26 7.65 13.35 -0.35
N VAL A 27 7.34 12.29 0.37
CA VAL A 27 8.02 11.00 0.27
C VAL A 27 7.76 10.34 -1.08
N SER A 28 6.54 10.44 -1.61
CA SER A 28 6.17 9.91 -2.92
C SER A 28 6.85 10.65 -4.07
N GLY A 29 7.08 11.96 -3.91
CA GLY A 29 7.69 12.78 -4.94
C GLY A 29 6.85 12.79 -6.21
N LYS A 30 7.45 12.37 -7.35
CA LYS A 30 6.78 12.33 -8.66
C LYS A 30 6.13 10.97 -8.99
N LYS A 31 6.06 10.05 -8.03
CA LYS A 31 5.52 8.69 -8.24
C LYS A 31 4.46 8.34 -7.21
N ILE A 32 3.61 7.36 -7.51
CA ILE A 32 2.69 6.78 -6.53
C ILE A 32 3.45 5.73 -5.72
N GLU A 33 3.69 6.00 -4.43
CA GLU A 33 4.41 5.08 -3.56
C GLU A 33 3.43 4.10 -2.89
N TYR A 34 3.16 2.98 -3.56
CA TYR A 34 2.21 1.96 -3.09
C TYR A 34 2.59 1.33 -1.74
N GLY A 35 3.88 1.34 -1.40
CA GLY A 35 4.38 0.84 -0.12
C GLY A 35 3.85 1.63 1.09
N LEU A 36 3.37 2.86 0.88
CA LEU A 36 2.76 3.66 1.95
C LEU A 36 1.39 3.14 2.37
N ILE A 37 0.65 2.43 1.50
CA ILE A 37 -0.67 1.89 1.83
C ILE A 37 -0.59 0.90 2.99
N PRO A 38 0.17 -0.22 2.91
CA PRO A 38 0.30 -1.14 4.03
C PRO A 38 1.00 -0.51 5.24
N LEU A 39 1.93 0.43 5.04
CA LEU A 39 2.57 1.16 6.14
C LEU A 39 1.55 2.01 6.91
N GLY A 40 0.72 2.78 6.20
CA GLY A 40 -0.35 3.57 6.79
C GLY A 40 -1.35 2.71 7.54
N ALA A 41 -1.81 1.61 6.93
CA ALA A 41 -2.75 0.69 7.56
C ALA A 41 -2.18 0.04 8.83
N LEU A 42 -0.93 -0.44 8.81
CA LEU A 42 -0.27 -1.00 9.99
C LEU A 42 -0.08 0.05 11.08
N GLY A 43 0.29 1.27 10.72
CA GLY A 43 0.38 2.38 11.67
C GLY A 43 -0.96 2.67 12.34
N MET A 44 -2.06 2.72 11.57
CA MET A 44 -3.40 2.89 12.13
C MET A 44 -3.76 1.75 13.11
N VAL A 45 -3.43 0.50 12.81
CA VAL A 45 -3.63 -0.64 13.71
C VAL A 45 -2.87 -0.43 15.02
N VAL A 46 -1.59 -0.07 14.95
CA VAL A 46 -0.75 0.15 16.13
C VAL A 46 -1.35 1.24 17.03
N PHE A 47 -1.72 2.39 16.47
CA PHE A 47 -2.27 3.49 17.25
C PHE A 47 -3.69 3.19 17.77
N SER A 48 -4.51 2.43 17.04
CA SER A 48 -5.79 1.93 17.57
C SER A 48 -5.59 0.98 18.75
N CYS A 49 -4.60 0.08 18.67
CA CYS A 49 -4.26 -0.81 19.80
C CYS A 49 -3.71 -0.03 21.00
N LEU A 50 -2.92 1.04 20.76
CA LEU A 50 -2.44 1.90 21.86
C LEU A 50 -3.57 2.68 22.54
N MET A 51 -4.61 3.04 21.79
CA MET A 51 -5.82 3.66 22.35
C MET A 51 -6.70 2.68 23.12
N SER A 52 -6.51 1.37 22.95
CA SER A 52 -7.23 0.34 23.73
C SER A 52 -6.66 0.12 25.12
N LEU A 53 -5.55 0.75 25.48
CA LEU A 53 -4.99 0.71 26.83
C LEU A 53 -5.89 1.51 27.78
N GLU A 54 -6.19 0.94 28.93
CA GLU A 54 -7.02 1.58 29.93
C GLU A 54 -6.32 2.81 30.54
N ASP A 55 -7.08 3.89 30.70
CA ASP A 55 -6.66 5.16 31.33
C ASP A 55 -5.31 5.75 30.86
N PRO A 56 -5.10 5.95 29.58
CA PRO A 56 -3.88 6.59 29.11
C PRO A 56 -3.85 8.06 29.59
N PRO A 57 -2.69 8.59 30.00
CA PRO A 57 -2.54 10.03 30.25
C PRO A 57 -3.05 10.86 29.05
N LYS A 58 -3.71 11.97 29.28
CA LYS A 58 -4.29 12.82 28.22
C LYS A 58 -3.30 13.12 27.08
N VAL A 59 -2.04 13.37 27.40
CA VAL A 59 -0.98 13.61 26.40
C VAL A 59 -0.81 12.40 25.47
N TRP A 60 -0.89 11.18 26.01
CA TRP A 60 -0.80 9.95 25.22
C TRP A 60 -2.03 9.76 24.32
N ALA A 61 -3.23 10.10 24.80
CA ALA A 61 -4.44 10.07 24.00
C ALA A 61 -4.33 11.00 22.77
N TYR A 62 -3.88 12.25 22.99
CA TYR A 62 -3.62 13.19 21.88
C TYR A 62 -2.55 12.68 20.92
N ALA A 63 -1.43 12.15 21.43
CA ALA A 63 -0.36 11.61 20.61
C ALA A 63 -0.85 10.41 19.76
N ASN A 64 -1.63 9.51 20.35
CA ASN A 64 -2.16 8.34 19.67
C ASN A 64 -3.19 8.73 18.58
N ILE A 65 -4.10 9.65 18.87
CA ILE A 65 -5.08 10.16 17.90
C ILE A 65 -4.37 10.91 16.76
N GLY A 66 -3.38 11.73 17.08
CA GLY A 66 -2.55 12.40 16.08
C GLY A 66 -1.79 11.41 15.21
N GLY A 67 -1.22 10.37 15.82
CA GLY A 67 -0.54 9.26 15.12
C GLY A 67 -1.48 8.48 14.21
N LEU A 68 -2.68 8.16 14.69
CA LEU A 68 -3.73 7.51 13.90
C LEU A 68 -4.08 8.35 12.66
N GLY A 69 -4.27 9.66 12.84
CA GLY A 69 -4.49 10.59 11.74
C GLY A 69 -3.31 10.64 10.77
N PHE A 70 -2.08 10.71 11.29
CA PHE A 70 -0.85 10.75 10.48
C PHE A 70 -0.73 9.54 9.56
N PHE A 71 -0.91 8.34 10.09
CA PHE A 71 -0.87 7.11 9.29
C PHE A 71 -2.09 6.95 8.37
N GLY A 72 -3.24 7.55 8.75
CA GLY A 72 -4.38 7.72 7.86
C GLY A 72 -4.03 8.51 6.61
N GLY A 73 -3.23 9.58 6.73
CA GLY A 73 -2.70 10.34 5.60
C GLY A 73 -1.80 9.51 4.68
N PHE A 74 -0.92 8.67 5.25
CA PHE A 74 -0.09 7.73 4.48
C PHE A 74 -0.91 6.72 3.67
N TYR A 75 -2.02 6.26 4.25
CA TYR A 75 -2.93 5.34 3.58
C TYR A 75 -3.72 6.04 2.45
N LEU A 76 -4.20 7.25 2.70
CA LEU A 76 -5.13 7.98 1.84
C LEU A 76 -4.47 8.49 0.56
N ILE A 77 -3.27 9.10 0.65
CA ILE A 77 -2.63 9.81 -0.47
C ILE A 77 -2.34 8.90 -1.66
N PRO A 78 -1.73 7.70 -1.52
CA PRO A 78 -1.50 6.84 -2.67
C PRO A 78 -2.81 6.37 -3.33
N ILE A 79 -3.85 6.12 -2.54
CA ILE A 79 -5.16 5.69 -3.05
C ILE A 79 -5.80 6.80 -3.88
N LEU A 80 -5.81 8.03 -3.39
CA LEU A 80 -6.34 9.18 -4.13
C LEU A 80 -5.55 9.42 -5.41
N ALA A 81 -4.22 9.30 -5.35
CA ALA A 81 -3.36 9.43 -6.53
C ALA A 81 -3.67 8.33 -7.57
N MET A 82 -3.91 7.09 -7.14
CA MET A 82 -4.33 5.99 -8.03
C MET A 82 -5.65 6.30 -8.74
N ILE A 83 -6.67 6.72 -7.98
CA ILE A 83 -8.00 7.05 -8.51
C ILE A 83 -7.91 8.17 -9.54
N GLN A 84 -6.99 9.11 -9.35
CA GLN A 84 -6.83 10.27 -10.24
C GLN A 84 -5.93 10.02 -11.45
N GLN A 85 -4.93 9.15 -11.35
CA GLN A 85 -3.90 9.00 -12.38
C GLN A 85 -4.07 7.75 -13.26
N ARG A 86 -4.61 6.65 -12.73
CA ARG A 86 -4.73 5.38 -13.46
C ARG A 86 -5.82 5.33 -14.52
N PRO A 87 -7.01 5.89 -14.29
CA PRO A 87 -8.08 5.81 -15.27
C PRO A 87 -7.74 6.54 -16.56
N ASP A 88 -8.29 6.06 -17.68
CA ASP A 88 -8.24 6.78 -18.94
C ASP A 88 -8.98 8.11 -18.82
N LYS A 89 -8.56 9.11 -19.62
CA LYS A 89 -9.14 10.46 -19.57
C LYS A 89 -10.66 10.46 -19.70
N LYS A 90 -11.21 9.56 -20.53
CA LYS A 90 -12.67 9.40 -20.76
C LYS A 90 -13.41 8.84 -19.55
N ASP A 91 -12.77 7.99 -18.73
CA ASP A 91 -13.40 7.27 -17.64
C ASP A 91 -13.09 7.90 -16.28
N LYS A 92 -12.17 8.87 -16.24
CA LYS A 92 -11.69 9.49 -14.99
C LYS A 92 -12.82 10.09 -14.15
N GLY A 93 -13.75 10.81 -14.77
CA GLY A 93 -14.89 11.38 -14.06
C GLY A 93 -15.78 10.32 -13.41
N THR A 94 -16.06 9.23 -14.13
CA THR A 94 -16.86 8.11 -13.63
C THR A 94 -16.18 7.41 -12.45
N VAL A 95 -14.86 7.17 -12.54
CA VAL A 95 -14.10 6.53 -11.46
C VAL A 95 -14.05 7.40 -10.21
N VAL A 96 -13.84 8.71 -10.36
CA VAL A 96 -13.85 9.65 -9.22
C VAL A 96 -15.24 9.72 -8.58
N ALA A 97 -16.30 9.79 -9.38
CA ALA A 97 -17.67 9.82 -8.87
C ALA A 97 -18.04 8.52 -8.13
N ALA A 98 -17.69 7.35 -8.71
CA ALA A 98 -17.90 6.07 -8.06
C ALA A 98 -17.10 5.94 -6.74
N SER A 99 -15.87 6.41 -6.72
CA SER A 99 -15.06 6.46 -5.50
C SER A 99 -15.69 7.32 -4.41
N SER A 100 -16.19 8.51 -4.78
CA SER A 100 -16.90 9.39 -3.84
C SER A 100 -18.17 8.74 -3.30
N MET A 101 -18.97 8.10 -4.16
CA MET A 101 -20.16 7.37 -3.72
C MET A 101 -19.79 6.24 -2.73
N LEU A 102 -18.77 5.43 -3.04
CA LEU A 102 -18.29 4.37 -2.14
C LEU A 102 -17.77 4.93 -0.82
N THR A 103 -17.16 6.12 -0.82
CA THR A 103 -16.73 6.79 0.40
C THR A 103 -17.92 7.13 1.29
N PHE A 104 -19.01 7.68 0.74
CA PHE A 104 -20.23 7.96 1.52
C PHE A 104 -20.87 6.68 2.07
N VAL A 105 -20.93 5.62 1.27
CA VAL A 105 -21.39 4.30 1.76
C VAL A 105 -20.50 3.80 2.88
N GLY A 106 -19.16 3.94 2.75
CA GLY A 106 -18.20 3.59 3.79
C GLY A 106 -18.41 4.39 5.09
N ILE A 107 -18.65 5.71 5.00
CA ILE A 107 -18.94 6.55 6.16
C ILE A 107 -20.22 6.06 6.86
N PHE A 108 -21.29 5.79 6.10
CA PHE A 108 -22.53 5.27 6.66
C PHE A 108 -22.34 3.92 7.35
N LEU A 109 -21.63 2.98 6.71
CA LEU A 109 -21.32 1.68 7.28
C LEU A 109 -20.44 1.78 8.53
N SER A 110 -19.47 2.69 8.55
CA SER A 110 -18.63 2.91 9.73
C SER A 110 -19.42 3.44 10.92
N ALA A 111 -20.36 4.35 10.68
CA ALA A 111 -21.28 4.85 11.70
C ALA A 111 -22.18 3.74 12.24
N LEU A 112 -22.71 2.89 11.36
CA LEU A 112 -23.51 1.72 11.76
C LEU A 112 -22.69 0.72 12.57
N ILE A 113 -21.46 0.40 12.15
CA ILE A 113 -20.55 -0.49 12.89
C ILE A 113 -20.26 0.10 14.26
N TYR A 114 -19.93 1.39 14.33
CA TYR A 114 -19.68 2.06 15.61
C TYR A 114 -20.90 1.98 16.54
N TYR A 115 -22.10 2.22 16.04
CA TYR A 115 -23.33 2.09 16.80
C TYR A 115 -23.52 0.66 17.32
N LEU A 116 -23.31 -0.36 16.50
CA LEU A 116 -23.43 -1.77 16.92
C LEU A 116 -22.37 -2.17 17.96
N LEU A 117 -21.19 -1.58 17.91
CA LEU A 117 -20.13 -1.85 18.88
C LEU A 117 -20.44 -1.20 20.24
N THR A 118 -20.96 0.03 20.26
CA THR A 118 -21.08 0.86 21.47
C THR A 118 -22.45 0.80 22.14
N SER A 119 -23.53 0.47 21.38
CA SER A 119 -24.87 0.42 21.92
C SER A 119 -25.02 -0.74 22.92
N SER A 120 -25.65 -0.43 24.07
CA SER A 120 -26.00 -1.41 25.10
C SER A 120 -26.97 -2.49 24.62
N ASP A 121 -27.76 -2.19 23.57
CA ASP A 121 -28.70 -3.16 22.99
C ASP A 121 -28.02 -4.25 22.16
N PHE A 122 -26.74 -4.03 21.81
CA PHE A 122 -25.94 -4.97 21.01
C PHE A 122 -24.69 -5.41 21.79
N LEU A 123 -23.50 -4.88 21.48
CA LEU A 123 -22.25 -5.32 22.09
C LEU A 123 -21.87 -4.53 23.35
N GLY A 124 -22.28 -3.26 23.47
CA GLY A 124 -22.04 -2.43 24.64
C GLY A 124 -20.56 -2.28 25.00
N LEU A 125 -19.67 -2.25 24.00
CA LEU A 125 -18.24 -2.17 24.22
C LEU A 125 -17.85 -0.83 24.85
N SER A 126 -16.92 -0.87 25.80
CA SER A 126 -16.28 0.32 26.33
C SER A 126 -15.41 1.02 25.26
N GLU A 127 -15.01 2.28 25.49
CA GLU A 127 -14.16 3.03 24.56
C GLU A 127 -12.86 2.28 24.21
N PRO A 128 -12.06 1.75 25.16
CA PRO A 128 -10.87 0.97 24.84
C PRO A 128 -11.16 -0.27 24.01
N GLN A 129 -12.23 -1.00 24.34
CA GLN A 129 -12.65 -2.19 23.58
C GLN A 129 -13.09 -1.85 22.15
N THR A 130 -13.75 -0.69 21.98
CA THR A 130 -14.15 -0.20 20.65
C THR A 130 -12.93 0.12 19.80
N PHE A 131 -11.90 0.78 20.34
CA PHE A 131 -10.64 1.01 19.64
C PHE A 131 -9.93 -0.29 19.26
N LEU A 132 -9.93 -1.29 20.15
CA LEU A 132 -9.38 -2.60 19.84
C LEU A 132 -10.15 -3.29 18.70
N ALA A 133 -11.47 -3.26 18.75
CA ALA A 133 -12.32 -3.83 17.69
C ALA A 133 -12.06 -3.17 16.34
N ILE A 134 -11.96 -1.83 16.29
CA ILE A 134 -11.60 -1.06 15.09
C ILE A 134 -10.19 -1.44 14.60
N GLY A 135 -9.22 -1.57 15.52
CA GLY A 135 -7.87 -2.02 15.20
C GLY A 135 -7.86 -3.41 14.55
N VAL A 136 -8.61 -4.36 15.09
CA VAL A 136 -8.76 -5.71 14.51
C VAL A 136 -9.42 -5.66 13.13
N LEU A 137 -10.50 -4.89 12.96
CA LEU A 137 -11.14 -4.72 11.65
C LEU A 137 -10.19 -4.10 10.63
N THR A 138 -9.41 -3.11 11.03
CA THR A 138 -8.38 -2.48 10.18
C THR A 138 -7.29 -3.49 9.81
N LEU A 139 -6.87 -4.35 10.75
CA LEU A 139 -5.89 -5.40 10.49
C LEU A 139 -6.41 -6.43 9.47
N LEU A 140 -7.65 -6.86 9.61
CA LEU A 140 -8.30 -7.77 8.65
C LEU A 140 -8.42 -7.12 7.27
N GLY A 141 -8.83 -5.86 7.21
CA GLY A 141 -8.86 -5.07 5.97
C GLY A 141 -7.47 -4.93 5.34
N THR A 142 -6.45 -4.70 6.15
CA THR A 142 -5.04 -4.64 5.71
C THR A 142 -4.60 -5.98 5.11
N GLY A 143 -4.92 -7.09 5.79
CA GLY A 143 -4.65 -8.45 5.28
C GLY A 143 -5.32 -8.70 3.94
N TYR A 144 -6.57 -8.26 3.77
CA TYR A 144 -7.29 -8.37 2.51
C TYR A 144 -6.65 -7.52 1.39
N ILE A 145 -6.22 -6.29 1.70
CA ILE A 145 -5.51 -5.43 0.73
C ILE A 145 -4.18 -6.06 0.31
N ILE A 146 -3.41 -6.60 1.25
CA ILE A 146 -2.16 -7.31 0.95
C ILE A 146 -2.43 -8.55 0.09
N TYR A 147 -3.53 -9.26 0.32
CA TYR A 147 -3.93 -10.39 -0.51
C TYR A 147 -4.27 -9.97 -1.96
N LEU A 148 -4.97 -8.83 -2.12
CA LEU A 148 -5.32 -8.28 -3.44
C LEU A 148 -4.11 -7.66 -4.17
N LEU A 149 -3.22 -7.01 -3.41
CA LEU A 149 -2.05 -6.29 -3.92
C LEU A 149 -0.77 -6.83 -3.26
N PRO A 150 -0.40 -8.09 -3.53
CA PRO A 150 0.73 -8.73 -2.84
C PRO A 150 2.08 -8.06 -3.15
N ASP A 151 2.20 -7.37 -4.30
CA ASP A 151 3.36 -6.58 -4.66
C ASP A 151 3.55 -5.33 -3.76
N SER A 152 2.50 -4.89 -3.04
CA SER A 152 2.60 -3.76 -2.10
C SER A 152 3.58 -4.01 -0.96
N LEU A 153 3.71 -5.25 -0.48
CA LEU A 153 4.71 -5.63 0.53
C LEU A 153 6.14 -5.56 -0.03
N VAL A 154 6.34 -6.04 -1.25
CA VAL A 154 7.66 -5.93 -1.92
C VAL A 154 8.02 -4.47 -2.11
N ARG A 155 7.06 -3.63 -2.46
CA ARG A 155 7.25 -2.18 -2.57
C ARG A 155 7.53 -1.53 -1.23
N LEU A 156 6.87 -1.95 -0.15
CA LEU A 156 7.15 -1.48 1.21
C LEU A 156 8.60 -1.80 1.61
N VAL A 157 9.03 -3.05 1.40
CA VAL A 157 10.43 -3.44 1.66
C VAL A 157 11.38 -2.62 0.78
N GLY A 158 11.09 -2.51 -0.52
CA GLY A 158 11.84 -1.69 -1.45
C GLY A 158 11.92 -0.23 -0.99
N PHE A 159 10.82 0.35 -0.52
CA PHE A 159 10.76 1.70 0.02
C PHE A 159 11.74 1.88 1.19
N PHE A 160 11.70 1.01 2.19
CA PHE A 160 12.63 1.09 3.32
C PHE A 160 14.09 0.91 2.90
N VAL A 161 14.39 -0.11 2.11
CA VAL A 161 15.75 -0.37 1.62
C VAL A 161 16.30 0.83 0.86
N THR A 162 15.50 1.42 -0.03
CA THR A 162 15.92 2.52 -0.90
C THR A 162 16.01 3.87 -0.19
N ARG A 163 15.34 4.04 0.95
CA ARG A 163 15.36 5.28 1.73
C ARG A 163 16.32 5.24 2.92
N THR A 164 16.58 4.05 3.49
CA THR A 164 17.44 3.90 4.67
C THR A 164 18.85 3.45 4.30
N ILE A 165 18.97 2.43 3.43
CA ILE A 165 20.26 1.80 3.09
C ILE A 165 20.85 2.41 1.83
N TYR A 166 20.03 2.65 0.81
CA TYR A 166 20.45 3.16 -0.49
C TYR A 166 19.84 4.53 -0.78
N ARG A 167 20.68 5.47 -1.26
CA ARG A 167 20.20 6.75 -1.80
C ARG A 167 20.07 6.63 -3.30
N ILE A 168 18.92 6.19 -3.80
CA ILE A 168 18.70 6.00 -5.23
C ILE A 168 18.44 7.35 -5.90
N LYS A 169 19.17 7.61 -6.96
CA LYS A 169 18.90 8.70 -7.90
C LYS A 169 18.49 8.09 -9.24
N VAL A 170 17.26 8.27 -9.63
CA VAL A 170 16.75 7.84 -10.93
C VAL A 170 16.97 8.99 -11.92
N VAL A 171 17.74 8.74 -12.97
CA VAL A 171 18.00 9.71 -14.05
C VAL A 171 17.31 9.21 -15.31
N GLY A 172 16.63 10.10 -16.04
CA GLY A 172 15.93 9.74 -17.27
C GLY A 172 14.61 8.95 -17.05
N ARG A 173 13.96 9.15 -15.90
CA ARG A 173 12.67 8.49 -15.59
C ARG A 173 11.60 8.76 -16.66
N ASP A 174 11.62 9.94 -17.26
CA ASP A 174 10.67 10.35 -18.30
C ASP A 174 10.80 9.51 -19.58
N ASN A 175 11.90 8.73 -19.73
CA ASN A 175 12.09 7.79 -20.82
C ASN A 175 11.37 6.44 -20.57
N ILE A 176 10.87 6.20 -19.36
CA ILE A 176 10.09 5.00 -19.06
C ILE A 176 8.66 5.22 -19.56
N PRO A 177 8.15 4.39 -20.48
CA PRO A 177 6.81 4.57 -21.01
C PRO A 177 5.78 4.40 -19.91
N GLU A 178 4.86 5.35 -19.78
CA GLU A 178 3.78 5.29 -18.80
C GLU A 178 2.77 4.18 -19.10
N ARG A 179 2.59 3.84 -20.37
CA ARG A 179 1.62 2.85 -20.87
C ARG A 179 2.23 1.98 -21.93
N GLY A 180 1.58 0.83 -22.17
CA GLY A 180 2.05 -0.17 -23.15
C GLY A 180 3.16 -1.06 -22.61
N GLY A 181 3.51 -2.10 -23.35
CA GLY A 181 4.55 -3.05 -22.95
C GLY A 181 5.94 -2.44 -23.07
N ALA A 182 6.83 -2.81 -22.14
CA ALA A 182 8.22 -2.39 -22.17
C ALA A 182 9.13 -3.53 -21.69
N LEU A 183 10.33 -3.62 -22.25
CA LEU A 183 11.36 -4.54 -21.81
C LEU A 183 12.50 -3.75 -21.18
N PHE A 184 12.75 -3.98 -19.88
CA PHE A 184 13.89 -3.44 -19.18
C PHE A 184 15.07 -4.41 -19.28
N VAL A 185 16.18 -3.89 -19.73
CA VAL A 185 17.45 -4.63 -19.80
C VAL A 185 18.47 -3.86 -18.99
N CYS A 186 19.10 -4.53 -18.02
CA CYS A 186 20.11 -3.91 -17.15
C CYS A 186 21.22 -4.92 -16.80
N ASN A 187 22.33 -4.39 -16.32
CA ASN A 187 23.34 -5.22 -15.66
C ASN A 187 22.77 -5.82 -14.38
N HIS A 188 23.10 -7.06 -14.09
CA HIS A 188 22.63 -7.75 -12.89
C HIS A 188 23.81 -8.23 -12.08
N LEU A 189 23.97 -7.67 -10.87
CA LEU A 189 25.06 -7.96 -9.95
C LEU A 189 24.59 -8.62 -8.65
N SER A 190 23.32 -8.33 -8.25
CA SER A 190 22.82 -8.73 -6.94
C SER A 190 21.29 -8.86 -6.94
N PHE A 191 20.77 -9.67 -6.01
CA PHE A 191 19.31 -9.77 -5.78
C PHE A 191 18.66 -8.44 -5.40
N ILE A 192 19.43 -7.47 -4.87
CA ILE A 192 18.93 -6.14 -4.53
C ILE A 192 18.52 -5.35 -5.78
N ASP A 193 19.09 -5.65 -6.95
CA ASP A 193 18.80 -4.94 -8.20
C ASP A 193 17.32 -4.99 -8.54
N VAL A 194 16.64 -6.09 -8.19
CA VAL A 194 15.20 -6.26 -8.37
C VAL A 194 14.41 -5.23 -7.57
N LEU A 195 14.78 -4.98 -6.32
CA LEU A 195 14.15 -3.98 -5.47
C LEU A 195 14.47 -2.57 -5.96
N LEU A 196 15.70 -2.32 -6.39
CA LEU A 196 16.15 -1.03 -6.91
C LEU A 196 15.40 -0.68 -8.21
N LEU A 197 15.25 -1.64 -9.12
CA LEU A 197 14.50 -1.46 -10.35
C LEU A 197 13.02 -1.22 -10.06
N GLN A 198 12.41 -2.02 -9.20
CA GLN A 198 11.00 -1.84 -8.81
C GLN A 198 10.77 -0.48 -8.13
N ALA A 199 11.74 0.01 -7.35
CA ALA A 199 11.67 1.33 -6.73
C ALA A 199 11.86 2.49 -7.72
N SER A 200 12.44 2.24 -8.90
CA SER A 200 12.68 3.27 -9.92
C SER A 200 11.45 3.62 -10.76
N THR A 201 10.42 2.77 -10.77
CA THR A 201 9.21 2.94 -11.58
C THR A 201 7.94 2.69 -10.78
N ASP A 202 6.83 3.29 -11.20
CA ASP A 202 5.49 3.04 -10.65
C ASP A 202 4.85 1.78 -11.23
N ARG A 203 5.37 1.32 -12.36
CA ARG A 203 4.84 0.15 -13.05
C ARG A 203 5.32 -1.13 -12.38
N PRO A 204 4.46 -2.15 -12.19
CA PRO A 204 4.89 -3.46 -11.74
C PRO A 204 5.81 -4.09 -12.78
N ILE A 205 7.02 -4.47 -12.36
CA ILE A 205 7.97 -5.16 -13.23
C ILE A 205 7.81 -6.67 -13.04
N ARG A 206 7.68 -7.38 -14.14
CA ARG A 206 7.60 -8.83 -14.18
C ARG A 206 8.95 -9.42 -14.55
N PHE A 207 9.73 -9.84 -13.55
CA PHE A 207 11.10 -10.27 -13.75
C PHE A 207 11.21 -11.65 -14.40
N ILE A 208 12.22 -11.80 -15.26
CA ILE A 208 12.65 -13.12 -15.73
C ILE A 208 13.69 -13.63 -14.74
N MET A 209 13.52 -14.85 -14.21
CA MET A 209 14.43 -15.40 -13.22
C MET A 209 14.72 -16.88 -13.44
N TYR A 210 15.83 -17.35 -12.89
CA TYR A 210 16.21 -18.76 -12.96
C TYR A 210 15.17 -19.66 -12.27
N ALA A 211 14.69 -20.67 -12.98
CA ALA A 211 13.62 -21.56 -12.52
C ALA A 211 13.94 -22.32 -11.23
N GLY A 212 15.22 -22.55 -10.92
CA GLY A 212 15.65 -23.19 -9.69
C GLY A 212 15.26 -22.42 -8.43
N TYR A 213 15.17 -21.10 -8.50
CA TYR A 213 14.74 -20.26 -7.37
C TYR A 213 13.26 -20.41 -7.01
N MET A 214 12.42 -20.88 -7.95
CA MET A 214 11.00 -21.14 -7.68
C MET A 214 10.76 -22.20 -6.60
N LYS A 215 11.75 -23.10 -6.40
CA LYS A 215 11.68 -24.17 -5.39
C LYS A 215 12.07 -23.71 -3.98
N GLN A 216 12.71 -22.56 -3.85
CA GLN A 216 13.12 -22.01 -2.56
C GLN A 216 11.95 -21.34 -1.86
N LYS A 217 11.83 -21.48 -0.53
CA LYS A 217 10.70 -20.92 0.24
C LYS A 217 10.57 -19.39 0.07
N VAL A 218 11.64 -18.65 0.28
CA VAL A 218 11.61 -17.18 0.22
C VAL A 218 11.55 -16.69 -1.23
N MET A 219 12.51 -17.13 -2.07
CA MET A 219 12.58 -16.68 -3.45
C MET A 219 11.42 -17.18 -4.29
N GLY A 220 10.90 -18.38 -4.04
CA GLY A 220 9.71 -18.89 -4.73
C GLY A 220 8.44 -18.15 -4.32
N THR A 221 8.32 -17.69 -3.08
CA THR A 221 7.19 -16.83 -2.66
C THR A 221 7.29 -15.46 -3.32
N PHE A 222 8.48 -14.84 -3.29
CA PHE A 222 8.74 -13.58 -4.00
C PHE A 222 8.42 -13.71 -5.50
N ALA A 223 8.91 -14.76 -6.15
CA ALA A 223 8.67 -15.00 -7.58
C ALA A 223 7.19 -15.12 -7.93
N ARG A 224 6.40 -15.76 -7.08
CA ARG A 224 4.94 -15.87 -7.26
C ARG A 224 4.24 -14.53 -7.08
N ILE A 225 4.62 -13.77 -6.06
CA ILE A 225 4.08 -12.42 -5.80
C ILE A 225 4.35 -11.49 -6.99
N MET A 226 5.59 -11.47 -7.47
CA MET A 226 6.01 -10.62 -8.60
C MET A 226 5.68 -11.21 -9.97
N ARG A 227 4.96 -12.35 -10.01
CA ARG A 227 4.62 -13.07 -11.25
C ARG A 227 5.83 -13.31 -12.16
N CYS A 228 7.00 -13.59 -11.57
CA CYS A 228 8.22 -13.80 -12.31
C CYS A 228 8.08 -14.91 -13.36
N ILE A 229 8.75 -14.75 -14.48
CA ILE A 229 8.78 -15.71 -15.57
C ILE A 229 9.98 -16.63 -15.36
N PRO A 230 9.78 -17.91 -15.03
CA PRO A 230 10.88 -18.84 -14.84
C PRO A 230 11.56 -19.17 -16.17
N ILE A 231 12.89 -19.12 -16.18
CA ILE A 231 13.72 -19.54 -17.31
C ILE A 231 14.83 -20.44 -16.81
N SER A 232 15.21 -21.44 -17.60
CA SER A 232 16.36 -22.30 -17.29
C SER A 232 17.07 -22.69 -18.56
N SER A 233 18.38 -22.56 -18.57
CA SER A 233 19.26 -23.04 -19.64
C SER A 233 19.34 -24.56 -19.72
N GLU A 234 19.03 -25.25 -18.60
CA GLU A 234 19.00 -26.71 -18.51
C GLU A 234 17.64 -27.29 -18.94
N SER A 235 16.66 -26.44 -19.20
CA SER A 235 15.33 -26.85 -19.63
C SER A 235 15.36 -27.32 -21.09
N ARG A 236 14.41 -28.19 -21.45
CA ARG A 236 14.20 -28.58 -22.84
C ARG A 236 13.95 -27.35 -23.71
N PRO A 237 14.38 -27.30 -24.98
CA PRO A 237 14.15 -26.15 -25.86
C PRO A 237 12.68 -25.69 -25.92
N ARG A 238 11.74 -26.64 -25.79
CA ARG A 238 10.29 -26.34 -25.76
C ARG A 238 9.89 -25.49 -24.54
N ASP A 239 10.50 -25.74 -23.37
CA ASP A 239 10.18 -25.00 -22.14
C ASP A 239 10.76 -23.57 -22.21
N LEU A 240 11.92 -23.41 -22.81
CA LEU A 240 12.52 -22.10 -23.09
C LEU A 240 11.62 -21.27 -24.03
N ILE A 241 11.18 -21.89 -25.14
CA ILE A 241 10.26 -21.23 -26.08
C ILE A 241 8.95 -20.84 -25.39
N LYS A 242 8.42 -21.69 -24.49
CA LYS A 242 7.22 -21.39 -23.71
C LYS A 242 7.42 -20.16 -22.82
N SER A 243 8.54 -20.08 -22.10
CA SER A 243 8.85 -18.92 -21.24
C SER A 243 9.01 -17.64 -22.06
N LEU A 244 9.68 -17.69 -23.20
CA LEU A 244 9.80 -16.55 -24.11
C LEU A 244 8.45 -16.11 -24.70
N LYS A 245 7.56 -17.06 -25.03
CA LYS A 245 6.18 -16.74 -25.46
C LYS A 245 5.40 -16.04 -24.35
N VAL A 246 5.53 -16.48 -23.08
CA VAL A 246 4.90 -15.81 -21.94
C VAL A 246 5.43 -14.40 -21.78
N ALA A 247 6.75 -14.17 -21.88
CA ALA A 247 7.34 -12.84 -21.82
C ALA A 247 6.86 -11.95 -22.98
N SER A 248 6.83 -12.48 -24.20
CA SER A 248 6.31 -11.75 -25.37
C SER A 248 4.83 -11.38 -25.22
N GLN A 249 4.03 -12.28 -24.67
CA GLN A 249 2.61 -12.02 -24.42
C GLN A 249 2.45 -10.94 -23.33
N ALA A 250 3.21 -11.00 -22.25
CA ALA A 250 3.20 -9.97 -21.20
C ALA A 250 3.46 -8.56 -21.77
N ILE A 251 4.44 -8.43 -22.66
CA ILE A 251 4.72 -7.15 -23.35
C ILE A 251 3.53 -6.71 -24.21
N ARG A 252 2.88 -7.64 -24.94
CA ARG A 252 1.69 -7.32 -25.75
C ARG A 252 0.50 -6.88 -24.89
N ASP A 253 0.38 -7.45 -23.70
CA ASP A 253 -0.67 -7.13 -22.73
C ASP A 253 -0.37 -5.81 -21.98
N GLY A 254 0.72 -5.13 -22.31
CA GLY A 254 1.11 -3.86 -21.73
C GLY A 254 1.87 -3.98 -20.42
N GLU A 255 2.39 -5.15 -20.06
CA GLU A 255 3.22 -5.36 -18.87
C GLU A 255 4.69 -4.89 -19.10
N VAL A 256 5.46 -4.77 -18.02
CA VAL A 256 6.90 -4.43 -18.03
C VAL A 256 7.69 -5.61 -17.52
#